data_bbc3bbc2548f517c239f1b0bbc31803a
#
_entry.id   bbc3bbc2548f517c239f1b0bbc31803a
#
_cell.length_a   1.000
_cell.length_b   1.000
_cell.length_c   1.000
_cell.angle_alpha   90.00
_cell.angle_beta   90.00
_cell.angle_gamma   90.00
#
_symmetry.space_group_name_H-M   'P 1'
#
loop_
_entity.id
_entity.type
_entity.pdbx_description
1 polymer ?
#
loop_
_entity_poly.entity_id
_entity_poly.type
_entity_poly.pdbx_seq_one_letter_code
_entity_poly.pdbx_strand_id
1 'polypeptide(L)'
;MTIPLGFKFFPSDQELIHYLLQKSTARPLPCDNVIKDYDLYGEKEPSTIFDGAEANIHYIFTILKKKTKKGARVDRTAGTGTWKGVDASKPIYDGNRRLIGSKKNFVYLTKSKTKGGWNMVEYNLEGIAEKHALKLGKVTDYVICRITKNAISKNRIREEGQVNKWSISSGGVSRQQSIRGYLDPVAQFGGNKP
;
A
#
# COMPACT_ATOMS: atom_id res chain seq x y z
N MET A 1 2.53 21.52 -15.45
CA MET A 1 1.23 21.18 -16.07
C MET A 1 0.34 20.57 -15.00
N THR A 2 -0.88 21.06 -14.81
CA THR A 2 -1.82 20.54 -13.80
C THR A 2 -2.75 19.49 -14.42
N ILE A 3 -3.26 18.57 -13.58
CA ILE A 3 -4.24 17.58 -14.03
C ILE A 3 -5.57 18.30 -14.31
N PRO A 4 -6.19 18.15 -15.52
CA PRO A 4 -7.48 18.74 -15.81
C PRO A 4 -8.60 18.25 -14.89
N LEU A 5 -9.63 19.06 -14.70
CA LEU A 5 -10.79 18.68 -13.91
C LEU A 5 -11.44 17.38 -14.44
N GLY A 6 -11.74 16.45 -13.56
CA GLY A 6 -12.32 15.17 -13.91
C GLY A 6 -11.30 14.05 -14.21
N PHE A 7 -10.02 14.37 -14.37
CA PHE A 7 -8.95 13.39 -14.55
C PHE A 7 -8.34 13.00 -13.20
N LYS A 8 -7.94 11.74 -13.08
CA LYS A 8 -7.22 11.21 -11.90
C LYS A 8 -5.81 10.80 -12.29
N PHE A 9 -4.86 11.08 -11.41
CA PHE A 9 -3.50 10.58 -11.57
C PHE A 9 -3.46 9.10 -11.25
N PHE A 10 -3.31 8.26 -12.29
CA PHE A 10 -3.27 6.81 -12.16
C PHE A 10 -2.20 6.23 -13.11
N PRO A 11 -0.93 6.45 -12.80
CA PRO A 11 0.18 6.06 -13.67
C PRO A 11 0.41 4.54 -13.66
N SER A 12 0.86 4.03 -14.80
CA SER A 12 1.43 2.70 -14.94
C SER A 12 2.78 2.58 -14.23
N ASP A 13 3.26 1.34 -14.04
CA ASP A 13 4.58 1.11 -13.45
C ASP A 13 5.70 1.76 -14.26
N GLN A 14 5.61 1.73 -15.59
CA GLN A 14 6.59 2.33 -16.51
C GLN A 14 6.61 3.85 -16.40
N GLU A 15 5.44 4.49 -16.31
CA GLU A 15 5.33 5.93 -16.10
C GLU A 15 5.92 6.35 -14.76
N LEU A 16 5.69 5.57 -13.69
CA LEU A 16 6.31 5.84 -12.38
C LEU A 16 7.84 5.77 -12.44
N ILE A 17 8.40 4.79 -13.17
CA ILE A 17 9.85 4.72 -13.39
C ILE A 17 10.34 5.94 -14.20
N HIS A 18 9.56 6.43 -15.16
CA HIS A 18 9.89 7.64 -15.90
C HIS A 18 9.91 8.88 -15.00
N TYR A 19 8.89 9.08 -14.15
CA TYR A 19 8.89 10.14 -13.15
C TYR A 19 10.08 10.05 -12.20
N LEU A 20 10.42 8.84 -11.73
CA LEU A 20 11.55 8.62 -10.86
C LEU A 20 12.88 8.95 -11.53
N LEU A 21 13.07 8.58 -12.80
CA LEU A 21 14.26 8.93 -13.59
C LEU A 21 14.41 10.44 -13.74
N GLN A 22 13.33 11.15 -14.07
CA GLN A 22 13.37 12.61 -14.18
C GLN A 22 13.70 13.26 -12.83
N LYS A 23 13.07 12.83 -11.73
CA LYS A 23 13.41 13.29 -10.37
C LYS A 23 14.88 13.07 -10.05
N SER A 24 15.38 11.85 -10.26
CA SER A 24 16.77 11.46 -9.98
C SER A 24 17.79 12.23 -10.83
N THR A 25 17.40 12.70 -12.02
CA THR A 25 18.25 13.49 -12.92
C THR A 25 18.03 15.00 -12.84
N ALA A 26 17.20 15.46 -11.88
CA ALA A 26 16.82 16.86 -11.70
C ALA A 26 16.23 17.50 -12.96
N ARG A 27 15.48 16.72 -13.76
CA ARG A 27 14.73 17.19 -14.93
C ARG A 27 13.32 17.60 -14.52
N PRO A 28 12.66 18.51 -15.27
CA PRO A 28 11.26 18.86 -15.03
C PRO A 28 10.38 17.63 -15.09
N LEU A 29 9.43 17.54 -14.14
CA LEU A 29 8.45 16.46 -14.14
C LEU A 29 7.37 16.71 -15.19
N PRO A 30 6.81 15.64 -15.81
CA PRO A 30 5.75 15.77 -16.83
C PRO A 30 4.51 16.47 -16.28
N CYS A 31 4.20 16.28 -15.00
CA CYS A 31 3.12 16.92 -14.30
C CYS A 31 3.60 17.33 -12.90
N ASP A 32 3.51 18.61 -12.58
CA ASP A 32 3.96 19.16 -11.32
C ASP A 32 2.95 18.84 -10.20
N ASN A 33 3.45 18.70 -8.98
CA ASN A 33 2.66 18.54 -7.75
C ASN A 33 1.79 17.27 -7.63
N VAL A 34 1.85 16.34 -8.58
CA VAL A 34 1.10 15.06 -8.49
C VAL A 34 1.82 14.02 -7.64
N ILE A 35 3.14 14.08 -7.58
CA ILE A 35 3.99 13.28 -6.71
C ILE A 35 4.77 14.23 -5.84
N LYS A 36 4.50 14.23 -4.53
CA LYS A 36 5.14 15.13 -3.57
C LYS A 36 6.41 14.51 -2.98
N ASP A 37 7.37 15.36 -2.60
CA ASP A 37 8.49 14.92 -1.77
C ASP A 37 8.05 14.78 -0.32
N TYR A 38 8.37 13.65 0.30
CA TYR A 38 8.10 13.42 1.70
C TYR A 38 9.11 12.44 2.33
N ASP A 39 9.50 12.70 3.58
CA ASP A 39 10.30 11.74 4.36
C ASP A 39 9.41 10.64 4.95
N LEU A 40 9.21 9.57 4.18
CA LEU A 40 8.38 8.45 4.59
C LEU A 40 9.06 7.57 5.66
N TYR A 41 10.39 7.58 5.72
CA TYR A 41 11.20 6.76 6.64
C TYR A 41 11.75 7.64 7.78
N GLY A 42 10.84 8.33 8.48
CA GLY A 42 11.15 9.29 9.52
C GLY A 42 10.30 9.11 10.77
N GLU A 43 10.08 10.20 11.48
CA GLU A 43 9.45 10.22 12.80
C GLU A 43 7.92 10.04 12.77
N LYS A 44 7.29 10.23 11.60
CA LYS A 44 5.82 10.19 11.48
C LYS A 44 5.32 8.86 10.94
N GLU A 45 4.23 8.38 11.50
CA GLU A 45 3.51 7.21 11.00
C GLU A 45 2.67 7.57 9.77
N PRO A 46 2.32 6.57 8.90
CA PRO A 46 1.47 6.82 7.75
C PRO A 46 0.11 7.44 8.11
N SER A 47 -0.46 7.06 9.26
CA SER A 47 -1.71 7.62 9.80
C SER A 47 -1.62 9.12 10.03
N THR A 48 -0.48 9.62 10.50
CA THR A 48 -0.23 11.05 10.74
C THR A 48 0.12 11.78 9.44
N ILE A 49 0.90 11.12 8.55
CA ILE A 49 1.31 11.72 7.28
C ILE A 49 0.11 12.01 6.36
N PHE A 50 -0.85 11.08 6.34
CA PHE A 50 -2.03 11.12 5.46
C PHE A 50 -3.33 11.40 6.22
N ASP A 51 -3.22 12.03 7.41
CA ASP A 51 -4.39 12.45 8.17
C ASP A 51 -5.21 13.49 7.40
N GLY A 52 -6.54 13.34 7.42
CA GLY A 52 -7.45 14.22 6.69
C GLY A 52 -7.39 14.09 5.15
N ALA A 53 -6.58 13.22 4.59
CA ALA A 53 -6.52 13.05 3.14
C ALA A 53 -7.75 12.29 2.62
N GLU A 54 -8.46 12.87 1.66
CA GLU A 54 -9.64 12.25 1.02
C GLU A 54 -9.25 11.06 0.14
N ALA A 55 -8.07 11.10 -0.48
CA ALA A 55 -7.59 10.05 -1.37
C ALA A 55 -7.12 8.82 -0.59
N ASN A 56 -7.49 7.63 -1.07
CA ASN A 56 -7.00 6.36 -0.52
C ASN A 56 -5.65 5.94 -1.12
N ILE A 57 -5.18 6.61 -2.18
CA ILE A 57 -3.91 6.31 -2.87
C ILE A 57 -3.08 7.58 -2.91
N HIS A 58 -1.83 7.49 -2.46
CA HIS A 58 -0.87 8.58 -2.45
C HIS A 58 0.40 8.15 -3.17
N TYR A 59 0.98 9.07 -3.96
CA TYR A 59 2.26 8.90 -4.61
C TYR A 59 3.24 9.92 -4.02
N ILE A 60 4.39 9.43 -3.56
CA ILE A 60 5.41 10.29 -2.97
C ILE A 60 6.81 9.89 -3.45
N PHE A 61 7.67 10.89 -3.60
CA PHE A 61 9.11 10.69 -3.67
C PHE A 61 9.68 10.65 -2.25
N THR A 62 10.56 9.71 -1.99
CA THR A 62 11.33 9.66 -0.74
C THR A 62 12.74 9.18 -1.01
N ILE A 63 13.65 9.41 -0.08
CA ILE A 63 15.04 8.97 -0.17
C ILE A 63 15.24 7.77 0.74
N LEU A 64 15.87 6.71 0.21
CA LEU A 64 16.21 5.54 1.01
C LEU A 64 17.31 5.88 2.01
N LYS A 65 17.08 5.55 3.28
CA LYS A 65 18.05 5.72 4.36
C LYS A 65 18.75 4.39 4.64
N LYS A 66 20.08 4.36 4.57
CA LYS A 66 20.87 3.19 4.94
C LYS A 66 20.94 3.06 6.46
N LYS A 67 20.74 1.86 7.01
CA LYS A 67 20.86 1.61 8.46
C LYS A 67 22.25 1.89 9.00
N THR A 68 23.28 1.68 8.19
CA THR A 68 24.68 1.93 8.53
C THR A 68 25.41 2.50 7.33
N LYS A 69 26.45 3.32 7.57
CA LYS A 69 27.23 3.96 6.49
C LYS A 69 27.84 2.97 5.48
N LYS A 70 28.18 1.75 5.92
CA LYS A 70 28.78 0.70 5.08
C LYS A 70 27.80 -0.41 4.68
N GLY A 71 26.56 -0.41 5.19
CA GLY A 71 25.60 -1.50 4.97
C GLY A 71 24.69 -1.24 3.78
N ALA A 72 24.32 -2.32 3.07
CA ALA A 72 23.29 -2.29 2.02
C ALA A 72 21.85 -2.27 2.58
N ARG A 73 21.66 -2.51 3.87
CA ARG A 73 20.34 -2.61 4.48
C ARG A 73 19.69 -1.25 4.63
N VAL A 74 18.50 -1.12 4.04
CA VAL A 74 17.68 0.11 4.10
C VAL A 74 16.90 0.14 5.42
N ASP A 75 16.85 1.33 6.04
CA ASP A 75 15.97 1.60 7.16
C ASP A 75 14.60 2.03 6.66
N ARG A 76 13.56 1.31 7.03
CA ARG A 76 12.18 1.59 6.70
C ARG A 76 11.31 1.80 7.93
N THR A 77 11.91 2.37 8.98
CA THR A 77 11.18 2.81 10.17
C THR A 77 10.33 4.03 9.83
N ALA A 78 9.09 4.08 10.31
CA ALA A 78 8.18 5.20 10.15
C ALA A 78 7.41 5.39 11.47
N GLY A 79 7.69 6.47 12.17
CA GLY A 79 7.20 6.67 13.53
C GLY A 79 7.65 5.55 14.47
N THR A 80 6.70 4.96 15.18
CA THR A 80 6.96 3.83 16.10
C THR A 80 6.96 2.48 15.41
N GLY A 81 6.53 2.42 14.13
CA GLY A 81 6.40 1.20 13.35
C GLY A 81 7.43 1.05 12.24
N THR A 82 7.19 0.13 11.33
CA THR A 82 8.10 -0.16 10.22
C THR A 82 7.38 -0.73 9.01
N TRP A 83 7.89 -0.43 7.82
CA TRP A 83 7.47 -1.05 6.58
C TRP A 83 8.19 -2.39 6.38
N LYS A 84 7.43 -3.49 6.41
CA LYS A 84 7.93 -4.85 6.21
C LYS A 84 7.63 -5.33 4.79
N GLY A 85 8.68 -5.75 4.07
CA GLY A 85 8.51 -6.38 2.74
C GLY A 85 7.74 -7.69 2.84
N VAL A 86 6.82 -7.91 1.90
CA VAL A 86 5.92 -9.08 1.87
C VAL A 86 6.25 -10.04 0.73
N ASP A 87 6.97 -9.57 -0.28
CA ASP A 87 7.36 -10.38 -1.44
C ASP A 87 8.78 -10.05 -1.93
N ALA A 88 9.24 -10.79 -2.92
CA ALA A 88 10.46 -10.46 -3.66
C ALA A 88 10.25 -9.24 -4.56
N SER A 89 11.32 -8.52 -4.89
CA SER A 89 11.28 -7.46 -5.89
C SER A 89 10.90 -8.00 -7.26
N LYS A 90 10.04 -7.29 -7.98
CA LYS A 90 9.56 -7.65 -9.33
C LYS A 90 10.14 -6.68 -10.35
N PRO A 91 10.78 -7.17 -11.42
CA PRO A 91 11.37 -6.32 -12.44
C PRO A 91 10.29 -5.59 -13.26
N ILE A 92 10.64 -4.39 -13.75
CA ILE A 92 9.83 -3.57 -14.64
C ILE A 92 10.64 -3.38 -15.93
N TYR A 93 10.02 -3.68 -17.07
CA TYR A 93 10.62 -3.58 -18.39
C TYR A 93 9.94 -2.49 -19.21
N ASP A 94 10.69 -1.88 -20.13
CA ASP A 94 10.13 -0.97 -21.14
C ASP A 94 9.48 -1.74 -22.31
N GLY A 95 8.93 -1.01 -23.29
CA GLY A 95 8.32 -1.58 -24.49
C GLY A 95 9.28 -2.41 -25.35
N ASN A 96 10.60 -2.24 -25.17
CA ASN A 96 11.66 -3.00 -25.87
C ASN A 96 12.24 -4.13 -25.00
N ARG A 97 11.55 -4.53 -23.93
CA ARG A 97 11.96 -5.57 -22.98
C ARG A 97 13.29 -5.28 -22.26
N ARG A 98 13.69 -4.03 -22.12
CA ARG A 98 14.88 -3.64 -21.36
C ARG A 98 14.49 -3.34 -19.93
N LEU A 99 15.28 -3.83 -18.96
CA LEU A 99 15.07 -3.57 -17.54
C LEU A 99 15.26 -2.06 -17.26
N ILE A 100 14.24 -1.43 -16.69
CA ILE A 100 14.22 -0.01 -16.34
C ILE A 100 14.03 0.23 -14.85
N GLY A 101 13.54 -0.74 -14.10
CA GLY A 101 13.30 -0.59 -12.68
C GLY A 101 12.76 -1.85 -12.03
N SER A 102 12.46 -1.75 -10.77
CA SER A 102 11.76 -2.79 -10.02
C SER A 102 10.74 -2.22 -9.07
N LYS A 103 9.82 -3.07 -8.62
CA LYS A 103 8.85 -2.75 -7.57
C LYS A 103 8.80 -3.82 -6.50
N LYS A 104 8.56 -3.41 -5.25
CA LYS A 104 8.42 -4.30 -4.10
C LYS A 104 7.27 -3.87 -3.21
N ASN A 105 6.51 -4.86 -2.71
CA ASN A 105 5.37 -4.61 -1.83
C ASN A 105 5.79 -4.64 -0.36
N PHE A 106 5.17 -3.76 0.42
CA PHE A 106 5.36 -3.64 1.86
C PHE A 106 4.02 -3.48 2.56
N VAL A 107 3.98 -3.92 3.82
CA VAL A 107 2.90 -3.62 4.75
C VAL A 107 3.46 -2.84 5.93
N TYR A 108 2.70 -1.88 6.43
CA TYR A 108 3.07 -1.18 7.65
C TYR A 108 2.71 -2.02 8.88
N LEU A 109 3.71 -2.24 9.72
CA LEU A 109 3.55 -2.88 11.02
C LEU A 109 3.72 -1.83 12.11
N THR A 110 2.76 -1.78 13.03
CA THR A 110 2.82 -0.93 14.23
C THR A 110 3.92 -1.40 15.18
N LYS A 111 4.16 -0.65 16.26
CA LYS A 111 5.07 -1.04 17.34
C LYS A 111 4.76 -2.43 17.90
N SER A 112 3.50 -2.78 18.02
CA SER A 112 3.03 -4.11 18.46
C SER A 112 3.13 -5.19 17.39
N LYS A 113 3.75 -4.90 16.23
CA LYS A 113 3.89 -5.79 15.06
C LYS A 113 2.58 -6.25 14.43
N THR A 114 1.51 -5.55 14.69
CA THR A 114 0.22 -5.74 14.02
C THR A 114 0.14 -4.94 12.73
N LYS A 115 -0.72 -5.34 11.79
CA LYS A 115 -0.91 -4.60 10.53
C LYS A 115 -1.59 -3.26 10.81
N GLY A 116 -0.94 -2.15 10.48
CA GLY A 116 -1.44 -0.79 10.69
C GLY A 116 -2.42 -0.27 9.63
N GLY A 117 -2.95 -1.15 8.77
CA GLY A 117 -3.94 -0.77 7.76
C GLY A 117 -3.37 -0.04 6.53
N TRP A 118 -2.05 -0.04 6.33
CA TRP A 118 -1.39 0.62 5.20
C TRP A 118 -0.55 -0.36 4.40
N ASN A 119 -0.63 -0.25 3.08
CA ASN A 119 0.22 -0.95 2.12
C ASN A 119 1.04 0.05 1.31
N MET A 120 2.18 -0.38 0.84
CA MET A 120 3.06 0.42 -0.01
C MET A 120 3.64 -0.44 -1.13
N VAL A 121 3.75 0.14 -2.32
CA VAL A 121 4.60 -0.36 -3.39
C VAL A 121 5.73 0.63 -3.59
N GLU A 122 6.97 0.20 -3.37
CA GLU A 122 8.19 0.98 -3.58
C GLU A 122 8.76 0.66 -4.95
N TYR A 123 9.04 1.69 -5.73
CA TYR A 123 9.60 1.64 -7.08
C TYR A 123 11.03 2.16 -7.07
N ASN A 124 11.95 1.41 -7.68
CA ASN A 124 13.38 1.73 -7.78
C ASN A 124 13.83 1.77 -9.23
N LEU A 125 14.82 2.61 -9.55
CA LEU A 125 15.52 2.55 -10.83
C LEU A 125 16.41 1.31 -10.86
N GLU A 126 16.44 0.62 -12.00
CA GLU A 126 17.37 -0.47 -12.26
C GLU A 126 17.76 -0.50 -13.74
N GLY A 127 18.78 -1.26 -14.07
CA GLY A 127 19.17 -1.53 -15.45
C GLY A 127 19.60 -0.27 -16.21
N ILE A 128 18.95 -0.01 -17.35
CA ILE A 128 19.35 1.12 -18.21
C ILE A 128 18.98 2.48 -17.64
N ALA A 129 17.89 2.58 -16.88
CA ALA A 129 17.46 3.84 -16.27
C ALA A 129 18.42 4.25 -15.14
N GLU A 130 18.84 3.31 -14.30
CA GLU A 130 19.82 3.54 -13.25
C GLU A 130 21.17 3.94 -13.85
N LYS A 131 21.67 3.19 -14.85
CA LYS A 131 22.90 3.52 -15.57
C LYS A 131 22.86 4.92 -16.19
N HIS A 132 21.71 5.33 -16.71
CA HIS A 132 21.53 6.67 -17.28
C HIS A 132 21.64 7.75 -16.19
N ALA A 133 20.97 7.56 -15.03
CA ALA A 133 21.06 8.49 -13.91
C ALA A 133 22.49 8.61 -13.37
N LEU A 134 23.20 7.49 -13.21
CA LEU A 134 24.59 7.46 -12.74
C LEU A 134 25.55 8.17 -13.70
N LYS A 135 25.40 8.00 -15.02
CA LYS A 135 26.20 8.71 -16.04
C LYS A 135 26.06 10.23 -15.94
N LEU A 136 24.93 10.73 -15.45
CA LEU A 136 24.70 12.15 -15.22
C LEU A 136 25.22 12.63 -13.86
N GLY A 137 25.92 11.78 -13.10
CA GLY A 137 26.46 12.10 -11.77
C GLY A 137 25.38 12.35 -10.72
N LYS A 138 24.19 11.74 -10.88
CA LYS A 138 23.05 11.97 -10.01
C LYS A 138 22.85 10.85 -8.99
N VAL A 139 22.23 11.21 -7.86
CA VAL A 139 21.96 10.30 -6.75
C VAL A 139 20.74 9.43 -7.09
N THR A 140 20.88 8.11 -6.99
CA THR A 140 19.83 7.14 -7.29
C THR A 140 19.07 6.64 -6.05
N ASP A 141 19.28 7.27 -4.89
CA ASP A 141 18.62 6.86 -3.64
C ASP A 141 17.14 7.32 -3.56
N TYR A 142 16.65 8.08 -4.56
CA TYR A 142 15.23 8.38 -4.66
C TYR A 142 14.44 7.13 -5.06
N VAL A 143 13.29 6.98 -4.42
CA VAL A 143 12.26 5.97 -4.79
C VAL A 143 10.91 6.66 -4.89
N ILE A 144 9.99 6.07 -5.65
CA ILE A 144 8.57 6.42 -5.59
C ILE A 144 7.85 5.37 -4.73
N CYS A 145 7.04 5.86 -3.81
CA CYS A 145 6.17 5.02 -3.00
C CYS A 145 4.71 5.30 -3.37
N ARG A 146 4.00 4.27 -3.85
CA ARG A 146 2.54 4.27 -3.94
C ARG A 146 1.99 3.70 -2.66
N ILE A 147 1.33 4.52 -1.87
CA ILE A 147 0.80 4.18 -0.54
C ILE A 147 -0.70 4.08 -0.63
N THR A 148 -1.26 3.02 -0.06
CA THR A 148 -2.70 2.76 -0.06
C THR A 148 -3.18 2.50 1.35
N LYS A 149 -4.23 3.21 1.77
CA LYS A 149 -4.94 2.93 3.01
C LYS A 149 -5.92 1.79 2.75
N ASN A 150 -5.81 0.70 3.49
CA ASN A 150 -6.79 -0.37 3.42
C ASN A 150 -8.11 0.13 4.00
N ALA A 151 -9.21 -0.09 3.29
CA ALA A 151 -10.52 0.10 3.89
C ALA A 151 -10.60 -0.82 5.13
N ILE A 152 -10.80 -0.24 6.30
CA ILE A 152 -11.09 -1.02 7.51
C ILE A 152 -12.39 -1.75 7.22
N SER A 153 -12.34 -3.07 7.16
CA SER A 153 -13.53 -3.89 7.00
C SER A 153 -14.45 -3.59 8.18
N LYS A 154 -15.60 -2.95 7.94
CA LYS A 154 -16.59 -2.57 8.98
C LYS A 154 -17.05 -3.76 9.81
N ASN A 155 -16.75 -4.99 9.37
CA ASN A 155 -17.07 -6.22 10.08
C ASN A 155 -16.21 -6.47 11.33
N ARG A 156 -14.98 -5.94 11.42
CA ARG A 156 -14.15 -6.11 12.63
C ARG A 156 -14.67 -5.34 13.85
N ILE A 157 -15.30 -4.18 13.61
CA ILE A 157 -15.85 -3.36 14.71
C ILE A 157 -17.09 -4.01 15.33
N ARG A 158 -17.81 -4.87 14.59
CA ARG A 158 -18.98 -5.59 15.14
C ARG A 158 -18.58 -6.75 16.06
N GLU A 159 -17.48 -7.43 15.80
CA GLU A 159 -17.02 -8.55 16.63
C GLU A 159 -16.38 -8.07 17.94
N GLU A 160 -15.61 -6.99 17.94
CA GLU A 160 -15.05 -6.41 19.17
C GLU A 160 -16.12 -5.72 20.06
N GLY A 161 -17.19 -5.20 19.48
CA GLY A 161 -18.31 -4.60 20.20
C GLY A 161 -19.26 -5.62 20.83
N GLN A 162 -19.30 -6.86 20.35
CA GLN A 162 -20.14 -7.92 20.93
C GLN A 162 -19.46 -8.69 22.06
N VAL A 163 -18.13 -8.80 22.08
CA VAL A 163 -17.41 -9.52 23.13
C VAL A 163 -17.51 -8.81 24.49
N ASN A 164 -17.65 -7.48 24.51
CA ASN A 164 -17.77 -6.72 25.75
C ASN A 164 -19.19 -6.63 26.34
N LYS A 165 -20.20 -7.21 25.66
CA LYS A 165 -21.60 -7.14 26.13
C LYS A 165 -22.09 -8.42 26.81
N TRP A 166 -21.28 -9.48 26.85
CA TRP A 166 -21.65 -10.79 27.42
C TRP A 166 -20.98 -11.12 28.74
N SER A 167 -20.15 -10.24 29.28
CA SER A 167 -19.44 -10.50 30.55
C SER A 167 -20.06 -9.90 31.79
N ILE A 168 -21.29 -9.35 31.73
CA ILE A 168 -22.02 -8.84 32.91
C ILE A 168 -23.45 -9.37 32.86
N SER A 169 -23.63 -10.66 33.06
CA SER A 169 -24.77 -11.26 33.76
C SER A 169 -24.59 -12.80 33.79
N SER A 170 -23.87 -13.27 34.76
CA SER A 170 -23.91 -14.69 35.12
C SER A 170 -24.42 -14.82 36.56
N GLY A 171 -25.69 -15.03 36.67
CA GLY A 171 -26.34 -15.50 37.84
C GLY A 171 -27.62 -16.23 37.42
N GLY A 172 -27.58 -17.57 37.41
CA GLY A 172 -28.83 -18.35 37.59
C GLY A 172 -29.30 -19.22 36.41
N VAL A 173 -29.12 -20.51 36.61
CA VAL A 173 -30.03 -21.66 36.28
C VAL A 173 -30.10 -22.19 34.85
N SER A 174 -29.63 -23.43 34.76
CA SER A 174 -29.82 -24.46 33.74
C SER A 174 -31.28 -24.65 33.28
N ARG A 175 -31.46 -24.82 31.95
CA ARG A 175 -32.33 -25.86 31.39
C ARG A 175 -32.03 -26.17 29.94
N GLN A 176 -31.73 -27.45 29.67
CA GLN A 176 -31.70 -28.05 28.36
C GLN A 176 -33.06 -27.94 27.67
N GLN A 177 -33.09 -27.63 26.41
CA GLN A 177 -34.02 -28.27 25.47
C GLN A 177 -33.49 -28.20 24.04
N SER A 178 -33.33 -29.38 23.51
CA SER A 178 -33.09 -29.75 22.12
C SER A 178 -34.34 -29.45 21.28
N ILE A 179 -34.17 -28.80 20.09
CA ILE A 179 -35.14 -28.94 19.02
C ILE A 179 -34.39 -29.07 17.69
N ARG A 180 -34.54 -30.28 17.11
CA ARG A 180 -34.31 -30.56 15.68
C ARG A 180 -35.51 -30.03 14.86
N GLY A 181 -35.24 -29.65 13.60
CA GLY A 181 -36.25 -29.42 12.54
C GLY A 181 -35.56 -28.73 11.37
N TYR A 182 -35.10 -29.43 10.41
CA TYR A 182 -35.66 -29.92 9.16
C TYR A 182 -36.64 -28.93 8.53
N LEU A 183 -36.30 -28.42 7.36
CA LEU A 183 -37.15 -28.36 6.14
C LEU A 183 -36.45 -27.65 4.99
N ASP A 184 -36.06 -28.44 3.99
CA ASP A 184 -35.95 -27.99 2.58
C ASP A 184 -37.33 -27.73 2.00
N PRO A 185 -37.44 -26.84 1.02
CA PRO A 185 -38.35 -27.16 -0.09
C PRO A 185 -37.67 -27.00 -1.46
N VAL A 186 -37.55 -28.10 -2.16
CA VAL A 186 -37.58 -28.20 -3.60
C VAL A 186 -38.91 -27.69 -4.11
N ALA A 187 -38.92 -26.78 -5.08
CA ALA A 187 -40.08 -26.49 -5.90
C ALA A 187 -39.67 -26.56 -7.39
N GLN A 188 -40.20 -27.60 -8.00
CA GLN A 188 -40.31 -27.82 -9.44
C GLN A 188 -41.15 -26.72 -10.09
N PHE A 189 -40.78 -26.30 -11.28
CA PHE A 189 -41.72 -25.86 -12.29
C PHE A 189 -41.43 -26.56 -13.59
N GLY A 190 -42.38 -27.42 -13.96
CA GLY A 190 -42.48 -28.11 -15.20
C GLY A 190 -43.00 -27.21 -16.34
N GLY A 191 -42.78 -27.68 -17.54
CA GLY A 191 -42.87 -27.08 -18.79
C GLY A 191 -44.28 -26.78 -19.32
N ASN A 192 -44.31 -26.14 -20.47
CA ASN A 192 -45.10 -26.55 -21.62
C ASN A 192 -44.65 -25.81 -22.88
N LYS A 193 -44.43 -26.61 -23.92
CA LYS A 193 -44.50 -26.21 -25.32
C LYS A 193 -46.00 -26.24 -25.76
N PRO A 194 -46.37 -25.66 -26.86
CA PRO A 194 -45.89 -26.02 -28.21
C PRO A 194 -45.07 -24.93 -28.90
#